data_8c9c2aafd2708cf1146fb4d9a784bc95
#
_entry.id   8c9c2aafd2708cf1146fb4d9a784bc95
#
_cell.length_a   1.000
_cell.length_b   1.000
_cell.length_c   1.000
_cell.angle_alpha   90.00
_cell.angle_beta   90.00
_cell.angle_gamma   90.00
#
_symmetry.space_group_name_H-M   'P 1'
#
loop_
_entity.id
_entity.type
_entity.pdbx_description
1 polymer ?
#
loop_
_entity_poly.entity_id
_entity_poly.type
_entity_poly.pdbx_seq_one_letter_code
_entity_poly.pdbx_strand_id
1 'polypeptide(L)'
;MTFSPAEMVRRYELARGLMDERGLDALVLFGNSGVNRHNNVNPFWLSQYLDMHHCYLVVPRQGDATLYVGLANHVPNAREISDVPNVEWGGYDPGATVAARLRGLGAHIVGLVGVNATWGIGMPYAHYQHLSEFDTVDVTREFGALRLVKSEEEIDRLRGAAELSDLAILALQREAKPGRTEVELVAIVEDAYRRRGGQVRITFLRSMPMDAPNGCLPAQNPTTRALERGDVILTEFSASLDGYSGQVHRPVFVRADPTTEWQELFDVAKDAYDGVAAGMHAGSTEGDAIRNASVIGEHGLAIYDDLIHAYGTDYTPPLVDRSCVAYWTKGAPAPPPGRTIERDTAIVIQPNPITPDERMGIQLGALTVVRDDGAECLHGIPFEPLVAA
;
A
#
# COMPACT_ATOMS: atom_id res chain seq x y z
N MET A 1 7.49 -15.29 9.26
CA MET A 1 6.54 -16.10 10.12
C MET A 1 5.32 -16.43 9.29
N THR A 2 4.84 -17.68 9.36
CA THR A 2 3.61 -18.12 8.68
C THR A 2 2.38 -17.70 9.46
N PHE A 3 1.24 -17.51 8.79
CA PHE A 3 -0.05 -17.32 9.45
C PHE A 3 -0.52 -18.61 10.10
N SER A 4 -1.41 -18.49 11.09
CA SER A 4 -2.00 -19.67 11.72
C SER A 4 -2.85 -20.46 10.72
N PRO A 5 -3.03 -21.77 10.94
CA PRO A 5 -3.96 -22.57 10.15
C PRO A 5 -5.40 -22.00 10.15
N ALA A 6 -5.83 -21.40 11.26
CA ALA A 6 -7.16 -20.80 11.37
C ALA A 6 -7.32 -19.58 10.45
N GLU A 7 -6.30 -18.73 10.38
CA GLU A 7 -6.29 -17.58 9.45
C GLU A 7 -6.28 -18.03 7.99
N MET A 8 -5.52 -19.07 7.66
CA MET A 8 -5.52 -19.60 6.30
C MET A 8 -6.88 -20.22 5.93
N VAL A 9 -7.54 -20.93 6.85
CA VAL A 9 -8.91 -21.42 6.64
C VAL A 9 -9.85 -20.24 6.35
N ARG A 10 -9.83 -19.18 7.16
CA ARG A 10 -10.64 -17.97 6.96
C ARG A 10 -10.45 -17.39 5.55
N ARG A 11 -9.21 -17.27 5.08
CA ARG A 11 -8.90 -16.71 3.74
C ARG A 11 -9.45 -17.57 2.61
N TYR A 12 -9.29 -18.89 2.71
CA TYR A 12 -9.85 -19.81 1.72
C TYR A 12 -11.38 -19.83 1.75
N GLU A 13 -12.02 -19.69 2.92
CA GLU A 13 -13.47 -19.57 3.04
C GLU A 13 -13.97 -18.30 2.36
N LEU A 14 -13.32 -17.15 2.56
CA LEU A 14 -13.65 -15.90 1.85
C LEU A 14 -13.50 -16.04 0.34
N ALA A 15 -12.41 -16.64 -0.13
CA ALA A 15 -12.19 -16.86 -1.56
C ALA A 15 -13.25 -17.80 -2.16
N ARG A 16 -13.62 -18.88 -1.46
CA ARG A 16 -14.67 -19.80 -1.90
C ARG A 16 -16.07 -19.17 -1.84
N GLY A 17 -16.33 -18.32 -0.85
CA GLY A 17 -17.55 -17.52 -0.77
C GLY A 17 -17.75 -16.66 -2.03
N LEU A 18 -16.70 -15.96 -2.47
CA LEU A 18 -16.70 -15.22 -3.72
C LEU A 18 -16.98 -16.14 -4.94
N MET A 19 -16.38 -17.33 -4.95
CA MET A 19 -16.64 -18.30 -6.03
C MET A 19 -18.10 -18.74 -6.05
N ASP A 20 -18.71 -19.00 -4.90
CA ASP A 20 -20.11 -19.41 -4.79
C ASP A 20 -21.06 -18.28 -5.23
N GLU A 21 -20.80 -17.04 -4.79
CA GLU A 21 -21.57 -15.86 -5.18
C GLU A 21 -21.56 -15.59 -6.69
N ARG A 22 -20.42 -15.85 -7.33
CA ARG A 22 -20.20 -15.61 -8.77
C ARG A 22 -20.38 -16.86 -9.65
N GLY A 23 -20.68 -18.02 -9.05
CA GLY A 23 -20.87 -19.26 -9.78
C GLY A 23 -19.61 -19.80 -10.45
N LEU A 24 -18.40 -19.56 -9.87
CA LEU A 24 -17.12 -19.92 -10.47
C LEU A 24 -16.72 -21.36 -10.12
N ASP A 25 -16.14 -22.08 -11.06
CA ASP A 25 -15.59 -23.43 -10.86
C ASP A 25 -14.16 -23.39 -10.30
N ALA A 26 -13.40 -22.35 -10.67
CA ALA A 26 -12.04 -22.12 -10.19
C ALA A 26 -11.71 -20.62 -10.15
N LEU A 27 -10.75 -20.26 -9.27
CA LEU A 27 -10.05 -18.96 -9.32
C LEU A 27 -8.64 -19.18 -9.87
N VAL A 28 -8.20 -18.28 -10.74
CA VAL A 28 -6.81 -18.15 -11.19
C VAL A 28 -6.28 -16.81 -10.69
N LEU A 29 -5.40 -16.86 -9.71
CA LEU A 29 -4.79 -15.68 -9.14
C LEU A 29 -3.41 -15.48 -9.78
N PHE A 30 -3.23 -14.35 -10.42
CA PHE A 30 -1.97 -13.96 -11.05
C PHE A 30 -1.23 -12.94 -10.18
N GLY A 31 0.09 -13.07 -10.12
CA GLY A 31 1.01 -12.11 -9.56
C GLY A 31 2.32 -12.05 -10.34
N ASN A 32 2.94 -10.88 -10.36
CA ASN A 32 4.26 -10.67 -10.94
C ASN A 32 5.01 -9.58 -10.17
N SER A 33 6.10 -9.95 -9.54
CA SER A 33 6.88 -9.00 -8.73
C SER A 33 7.75 -8.06 -9.55
N GLY A 34 8.29 -8.50 -10.67
CA GLY A 34 9.43 -7.80 -11.23
C GLY A 34 10.50 -7.61 -10.15
N VAL A 35 10.98 -6.38 -9.96
CA VAL A 35 11.92 -6.04 -8.87
C VAL A 35 11.23 -5.84 -7.50
N ASN A 36 9.93 -5.74 -7.46
CA ASN A 36 9.13 -5.51 -6.26
C ASN A 36 8.12 -6.63 -6.03
N ARG A 37 8.35 -7.47 -5.02
CA ARG A 37 7.52 -8.65 -4.72
C ARG A 37 6.07 -8.36 -4.37
N HIS A 38 5.71 -7.11 -4.10
CA HIS A 38 4.34 -6.74 -3.72
C HIS A 38 3.32 -6.91 -4.85
N ASN A 39 3.74 -6.97 -6.11
CA ASN A 39 2.84 -7.29 -7.22
C ASN A 39 2.39 -8.77 -7.23
N ASN A 40 2.91 -9.61 -6.34
CA ASN A 40 2.46 -10.98 -6.10
C ASN A 40 1.38 -11.11 -5.03
N VAL A 41 0.80 -10.01 -4.56
CA VAL A 41 -0.14 -10.00 -3.43
C VAL A 41 -1.33 -10.95 -3.61
N ASN A 42 -1.87 -11.10 -4.83
CA ASN A 42 -3.04 -11.95 -5.07
C ASN A 42 -2.75 -13.43 -4.76
N PRO A 43 -1.74 -14.09 -5.37
CA PRO A 43 -1.37 -15.44 -4.96
C PRO A 43 -0.81 -15.49 -3.55
N PHE A 44 -0.02 -14.49 -3.11
CA PHE A 44 0.60 -14.45 -1.79
C PHE A 44 -0.42 -14.57 -0.65
N TRP A 45 -1.56 -13.88 -0.75
CA TRP A 45 -2.54 -13.85 0.33
C TRP A 45 -3.09 -15.24 0.71
N LEU A 46 -3.15 -16.18 -0.27
CA LEU A 46 -3.57 -17.56 -0.06
C LEU A 46 -2.41 -18.57 -0.01
N SER A 47 -1.20 -18.19 -0.45
CA SER A 47 -0.07 -19.11 -0.52
C SER A 47 1.04 -18.82 0.47
N GLN A 48 1.08 -17.63 1.04
CA GLN A 48 2.17 -17.11 1.87
C GLN A 48 3.54 -17.05 1.16
N TYR A 49 3.58 -17.26 -0.17
CA TYR A 49 4.81 -17.24 -0.96
C TYR A 49 4.87 -16.03 -1.87
N LEU A 50 5.93 -15.22 -1.72
CA LEU A 50 6.24 -14.07 -2.57
C LEU A 50 7.28 -14.48 -3.61
N ASP A 51 6.86 -14.75 -4.84
CA ASP A 51 7.78 -15.04 -5.94
C ASP A 51 8.55 -13.79 -6.39
N MET A 52 9.70 -13.97 -7.01
CA MET A 52 10.42 -12.91 -7.72
C MET A 52 9.94 -12.72 -9.16
N HIS A 53 9.23 -13.69 -9.71
CA HIS A 53 8.74 -13.73 -11.08
C HIS A 53 7.21 -13.75 -11.07
N HIS A 54 6.62 -13.89 -12.24
CA HIS A 54 5.20 -14.17 -12.32
C HIS A 54 4.90 -15.56 -11.73
N CYS A 55 3.84 -15.63 -10.94
CA CYS A 55 3.33 -16.90 -10.42
C CYS A 55 1.81 -16.97 -10.55
N TYR A 56 1.30 -18.17 -10.45
CA TYR A 56 -0.13 -18.44 -10.49
C TYR A 56 -0.54 -19.31 -9.30
N LEU A 57 -1.68 -18.98 -8.71
CA LEU A 57 -2.36 -19.87 -7.79
C LEU A 57 -3.71 -20.25 -8.40
N VAL A 58 -3.93 -21.53 -8.64
CA VAL A 58 -5.21 -22.07 -9.08
C VAL A 58 -5.94 -22.64 -7.87
N VAL A 59 -7.08 -22.07 -7.56
CA VAL A 59 -7.94 -22.51 -6.45
C VAL A 59 -9.22 -23.10 -7.03
N PRO A 60 -9.42 -24.41 -6.97
CA PRO A 60 -10.67 -25.02 -7.40
C PRO A 60 -11.77 -24.80 -6.36
N ARG A 61 -13.04 -24.84 -6.78
CA ARG A 61 -14.19 -24.78 -5.86
C ARG A 61 -14.11 -25.88 -4.79
N GLN A 62 -13.67 -27.07 -5.18
CA GLN A 62 -13.46 -28.21 -4.29
C GLN A 62 -12.09 -28.85 -4.55
N GLY A 63 -11.44 -29.29 -3.47
CA GLY A 63 -10.11 -29.89 -3.53
C GLY A 63 -8.97 -28.89 -3.28
N ASP A 64 -7.77 -29.32 -3.66
CA ASP A 64 -6.54 -28.66 -3.29
C ASP A 64 -6.10 -27.61 -4.33
N ALA A 65 -5.67 -26.46 -3.81
CA ALA A 65 -5.04 -25.43 -4.62
C ALA A 65 -3.68 -25.89 -5.17
N THR A 66 -3.26 -25.30 -6.28
CA THR A 66 -1.94 -25.52 -6.89
C THR A 66 -1.25 -24.18 -7.13
N LEU A 67 -0.06 -24.03 -6.56
CA LEU A 67 0.82 -22.88 -6.75
C LEU A 67 1.84 -23.21 -7.86
N TYR A 68 1.84 -22.41 -8.92
CA TYR A 68 2.82 -22.47 -10.00
C TYR A 68 3.84 -21.36 -9.84
N VAL A 69 5.08 -21.72 -9.48
CA VAL A 69 6.18 -20.77 -9.30
C VAL A 69 6.90 -20.48 -10.61
N GLY A 70 7.50 -19.30 -10.72
CA GLY A 70 8.11 -18.80 -11.95
C GLY A 70 9.36 -19.56 -12.40
N LEU A 71 10.12 -20.18 -11.49
CA LEU A 71 11.33 -20.94 -11.82
C LEU A 71 11.35 -22.30 -11.14
N ALA A 72 11.81 -23.32 -11.86
CA ALA A 72 11.87 -24.71 -11.36
C ALA A 72 12.74 -24.87 -10.09
N ASN A 73 13.86 -24.15 -10.01
CA ASN A 73 14.76 -24.18 -8.87
C ASN A 73 14.19 -23.51 -7.61
N HIS A 74 13.08 -22.78 -7.70
CA HIS A 74 12.40 -22.17 -6.55
C HIS A 74 11.31 -23.07 -5.96
N VAL A 75 10.92 -24.16 -6.65
CA VAL A 75 9.89 -25.10 -6.18
C VAL A 75 10.22 -25.68 -4.79
N PRO A 76 11.45 -26.15 -4.49
CA PRO A 76 11.78 -26.66 -3.16
C PRO A 76 11.57 -25.62 -2.06
N ASN A 77 12.05 -24.39 -2.25
CA ASN A 77 11.90 -23.32 -1.28
C ASN A 77 10.42 -22.88 -1.11
N ALA A 78 9.66 -22.85 -2.20
CA ALA A 78 8.23 -22.55 -2.13
C ALA A 78 7.45 -23.61 -1.35
N ARG A 79 7.82 -24.89 -1.44
CA ARG A 79 7.24 -25.99 -0.65
C ARG A 79 7.55 -25.89 0.85
N GLU A 80 8.67 -25.30 1.20
CA GLU A 80 9.06 -25.09 2.63
C GLU A 80 8.28 -23.93 3.26
N ILE A 81 7.91 -22.92 2.44
CA ILE A 81 7.29 -21.68 2.92
C ILE A 81 5.77 -21.73 2.81
N SER A 82 5.25 -22.27 1.72
CA SER A 82 3.82 -22.26 1.40
C SER A 82 3.08 -23.44 2.02
N ASP A 83 1.90 -23.17 2.57
CA ASP A 83 0.97 -24.21 3.03
C ASP A 83 0.09 -24.78 1.90
N VAL A 84 0.32 -24.34 0.64
CA VAL A 84 -0.42 -24.86 -0.53
C VAL A 84 0.02 -26.32 -0.77
N PRO A 85 -0.93 -27.29 -0.82
CA PRO A 85 -0.60 -28.70 -0.94
C PRO A 85 0.19 -29.05 -2.19
N ASN A 86 -0.09 -28.39 -3.30
CA ASN A 86 0.58 -28.65 -4.58
C ASN A 86 1.39 -27.44 -5.00
N VAL A 87 2.73 -27.58 -5.05
CA VAL A 87 3.64 -26.53 -5.53
C VAL A 87 4.44 -27.11 -6.69
N GLU A 88 4.31 -26.48 -7.85
CA GLU A 88 4.89 -26.91 -9.10
C GLU A 88 5.58 -25.75 -9.84
N TRP A 89 6.44 -26.07 -10.79
CA TRP A 89 6.95 -25.10 -11.73
C TRP A 89 5.92 -24.79 -12.80
N GLY A 90 5.67 -23.51 -13.07
CA GLY A 90 4.72 -23.08 -14.09
C GLY A 90 5.14 -23.36 -15.55
N GLY A 91 6.35 -23.86 -15.77
CA GLY A 91 6.88 -24.10 -17.12
C GLY A 91 7.36 -22.83 -17.81
N TYR A 92 7.73 -22.95 -19.07
CA TYR A 92 8.13 -21.82 -19.92
C TYR A 92 6.92 -21.04 -20.45
N ASP A 93 5.73 -21.65 -20.41
CA ASP A 93 4.45 -21.04 -20.75
C ASP A 93 3.45 -21.31 -19.62
N PRO A 94 3.46 -20.48 -18.57
CA PRO A 94 2.57 -20.68 -17.43
C PRO A 94 1.09 -20.58 -17.78
N GLY A 95 0.74 -19.79 -18.80
CA GLY A 95 -0.65 -19.70 -19.29
C GLY A 95 -1.17 -21.05 -19.78
N ALA A 96 -0.37 -21.75 -20.59
CA ALA A 96 -0.70 -23.10 -21.08
C ALA A 96 -0.77 -24.12 -19.95
N THR A 97 0.14 -24.02 -18.95
CA THR A 97 0.16 -24.91 -17.78
C THR A 97 -1.11 -24.73 -16.94
N VAL A 98 -1.50 -23.49 -16.66
CA VAL A 98 -2.74 -23.16 -15.93
C VAL A 98 -3.97 -23.65 -16.68
N ALA A 99 -4.05 -23.41 -18.00
CA ALA A 99 -5.15 -23.90 -18.83
C ALA A 99 -5.26 -25.43 -18.80
N ALA A 100 -4.13 -26.15 -18.85
CA ALA A 100 -4.11 -27.61 -18.72
C ALA A 100 -4.64 -28.07 -17.35
N ARG A 101 -4.29 -27.37 -16.28
CA ARG A 101 -4.84 -27.66 -14.92
C ARG A 101 -6.35 -27.45 -14.87
N LEU A 102 -6.85 -26.34 -15.41
CA LEU A 102 -8.29 -26.03 -15.44
C LEU A 102 -9.07 -27.08 -16.22
N ARG A 103 -8.55 -27.56 -17.39
CA ARG A 103 -9.15 -28.68 -18.12
C ARG A 103 -9.18 -29.97 -17.28
N GLY A 104 -8.09 -30.26 -16.58
CA GLY A 104 -8.01 -31.41 -15.66
C GLY A 104 -9.00 -31.35 -14.49
N LEU A 105 -9.41 -30.14 -14.10
CA LEU A 105 -10.45 -29.91 -13.08
C LEU A 105 -11.88 -29.98 -13.67
N GLY A 106 -12.03 -29.99 -14.99
CA GLY A 106 -13.34 -29.85 -15.63
C GLY A 106 -13.98 -28.48 -15.41
N ALA A 107 -13.16 -27.43 -15.20
CA ALA A 107 -13.66 -26.08 -14.98
C ALA A 107 -14.23 -25.51 -16.30
N HIS A 108 -15.34 -24.79 -16.20
CA HIS A 108 -15.98 -24.08 -17.29
C HIS A 108 -16.00 -22.57 -17.06
N ILE A 109 -16.42 -22.12 -15.87
CA ILE A 109 -16.48 -20.71 -15.49
C ILE A 109 -15.32 -20.40 -14.53
N VAL A 110 -14.41 -19.54 -14.98
CA VAL A 110 -13.14 -19.27 -14.28
C VAL A 110 -13.04 -17.80 -13.88
N GLY A 111 -12.89 -17.56 -12.58
CA GLY A 111 -12.59 -16.24 -12.06
C GLY A 111 -11.10 -15.91 -12.26
N LEU A 112 -10.81 -14.80 -12.90
CA LEU A 112 -9.46 -14.28 -13.07
C LEU A 112 -9.19 -13.15 -12.08
N VAL A 113 -8.06 -13.22 -11.37
CA VAL A 113 -7.60 -12.18 -10.43
C VAL A 113 -6.23 -11.70 -10.87
N GLY A 114 -6.06 -10.39 -11.03
CA GLY A 114 -4.82 -9.77 -11.51
C GLY A 114 -4.77 -9.58 -13.03
N VAL A 115 -5.92 -9.59 -13.70
CA VAL A 115 -6.01 -9.24 -15.13
C VAL A 115 -5.87 -7.73 -15.31
N ASN A 116 -6.57 -6.97 -14.48
CA ASN A 116 -6.56 -5.51 -14.48
C ASN A 116 -5.97 -5.00 -13.16
N ALA A 117 -4.72 -4.58 -13.21
CA ALA A 117 -4.04 -4.01 -12.07
C ALA A 117 -3.90 -2.50 -12.25
N THR A 118 -4.56 -1.71 -11.41
CA THR A 118 -4.50 -0.24 -11.47
C THR A 118 -3.08 0.27 -11.26
N TRP A 119 -2.32 -0.34 -10.34
CA TRP A 119 -0.99 0.10 -9.91
C TRP A 119 0.09 -0.98 -10.03
N GLY A 120 -0.22 -2.10 -10.66
CA GLY A 120 0.67 -3.24 -10.76
C GLY A 120 0.82 -3.76 -12.18
N ILE A 121 1.40 -4.95 -12.28
CA ILE A 121 1.58 -5.66 -13.54
C ILE A 121 0.42 -6.63 -13.70
N GLY A 122 -0.40 -6.41 -14.71
CA GLY A 122 -1.49 -7.30 -15.08
C GLY A 122 -0.99 -8.58 -15.76
N MET A 123 -1.87 -9.57 -15.85
CA MET A 123 -1.60 -10.84 -16.54
C MET A 123 -1.13 -10.60 -17.99
N PRO A 124 -0.02 -11.24 -18.43
CA PRO A 124 0.43 -11.11 -19.81
C PRO A 124 -0.63 -11.58 -20.80
N TYR A 125 -0.83 -10.83 -21.87
CA TYR A 125 -1.81 -11.17 -22.91
C TYR A 125 -1.60 -12.58 -23.48
N ALA A 126 -0.35 -12.99 -23.69
CA ALA A 126 -0.02 -14.34 -24.16
C ALA A 126 -0.54 -15.43 -23.21
N HIS A 127 -0.47 -15.22 -21.89
CA HIS A 127 -1.01 -16.18 -20.91
C HIS A 127 -2.54 -16.15 -20.91
N TYR A 128 -3.15 -14.97 -21.01
CA TYR A 128 -4.61 -14.84 -21.11
C TYR A 128 -5.18 -15.56 -22.35
N GLN A 129 -4.46 -15.57 -23.47
CA GLN A 129 -4.91 -16.26 -24.68
C GLN A 129 -5.18 -17.76 -24.43
N HIS A 130 -4.40 -18.45 -23.60
CA HIS A 130 -4.65 -19.84 -23.20
C HIS A 130 -5.89 -20.00 -22.33
N LEU A 131 -6.26 -18.96 -21.59
CA LEU A 131 -7.42 -18.98 -20.69
C LEU A 131 -8.72 -18.59 -21.41
N SER A 132 -8.64 -18.02 -22.60
CA SER A 132 -9.81 -17.57 -23.38
C SER A 132 -10.69 -18.71 -23.92
N GLU A 133 -10.27 -19.96 -23.75
CA GLU A 133 -11.10 -21.14 -24.03
C GLU A 133 -12.18 -21.39 -22.96
N PHE A 134 -12.02 -20.81 -21.78
CA PHE A 134 -12.97 -20.88 -20.67
C PHE A 134 -13.90 -19.65 -20.68
N ASP A 135 -15.04 -19.76 -20.01
CA ASP A 135 -15.88 -18.59 -19.70
C ASP A 135 -15.23 -17.84 -18.54
N THR A 136 -14.47 -16.77 -18.87
CA THR A 136 -13.66 -16.04 -17.90
C THR A 136 -14.36 -14.81 -17.38
N VAL A 137 -14.30 -14.60 -16.06
CA VAL A 137 -14.84 -13.44 -15.35
C VAL A 137 -13.70 -12.74 -14.60
N ASP A 138 -13.46 -11.45 -14.88
CA ASP A 138 -12.53 -10.65 -14.06
C ASP A 138 -13.16 -10.35 -12.70
N VAL A 139 -12.59 -10.92 -11.66
CA VAL A 139 -12.99 -10.72 -10.25
C VAL A 139 -11.86 -10.10 -9.43
N THR A 140 -10.94 -9.40 -10.08
CA THR A 140 -9.77 -8.76 -9.43
C THR A 140 -10.20 -7.81 -8.32
N ARG A 141 -11.22 -7.00 -8.59
CA ARG A 141 -11.71 -5.99 -7.64
C ARG A 141 -12.41 -6.63 -6.44
N GLU A 142 -13.26 -7.62 -6.69
CA GLU A 142 -14.00 -8.36 -5.66
C GLU A 142 -13.03 -9.14 -4.76
N PHE A 143 -12.05 -9.81 -5.36
CA PHE A 143 -11.02 -10.49 -4.58
C PHE A 143 -10.15 -9.51 -3.77
N GLY A 144 -9.82 -8.35 -4.35
CA GLY A 144 -9.15 -7.26 -3.62
C GLY A 144 -9.96 -6.80 -2.39
N ALA A 145 -11.29 -6.74 -2.51
CA ALA A 145 -12.16 -6.35 -1.41
C ALA A 145 -12.13 -7.33 -0.22
N LEU A 146 -11.87 -8.63 -0.45
CA LEU A 146 -11.72 -9.61 0.64
C LEU A 146 -10.57 -9.31 1.59
N ARG A 147 -9.59 -8.49 1.14
CA ARG A 147 -8.40 -8.11 1.91
C ARG A 147 -8.54 -6.78 2.65
N LEU A 148 -9.68 -6.07 2.49
CA LEU A 148 -9.85 -4.75 3.13
C LEU A 148 -9.89 -4.86 4.64
N VAL A 149 -10.74 -5.74 5.16
CA VAL A 149 -10.86 -6.02 6.59
C VAL A 149 -9.76 -7.00 7.00
N LYS A 150 -8.92 -6.57 7.92
CA LYS A 150 -7.77 -7.34 8.40
C LYS A 150 -8.14 -8.24 9.57
N SER A 151 -7.51 -9.40 9.64
CA SER A 151 -7.49 -10.17 10.88
C SER A 151 -6.50 -9.55 11.88
N GLU A 152 -6.59 -9.94 13.16
CA GLU A 152 -5.62 -9.50 14.17
C GLU A 152 -4.18 -9.93 13.81
N GLU A 153 -4.00 -11.11 13.20
CA GLU A 153 -2.69 -11.57 12.73
C GLU A 153 -2.14 -10.68 11.59
N GLU A 154 -3.00 -10.17 10.72
CA GLU A 154 -2.62 -9.20 9.68
C GLU A 154 -2.28 -7.84 10.29
N ILE A 155 -3.04 -7.38 11.30
CA ILE A 155 -2.79 -6.13 12.00
C ILE A 155 -1.46 -6.19 12.75
N ASP A 156 -1.12 -7.31 13.39
CA ASP A 156 0.18 -7.48 14.05
C ASP A 156 1.36 -7.38 13.06
N ARG A 157 1.20 -7.89 11.84
CA ARG A 157 2.21 -7.69 10.78
C ARG A 157 2.30 -6.26 10.31
N LEU A 158 1.17 -5.56 10.22
CA LEU A 158 1.13 -4.13 9.90
C LEU A 158 1.83 -3.30 10.98
N ARG A 159 1.66 -3.64 12.27
CA ARG A 159 2.41 -3.00 13.36
C ARG A 159 3.92 -3.20 13.20
N GLY A 160 4.34 -4.44 12.94
CA GLY A 160 5.77 -4.71 12.68
C GLY A 160 6.31 -3.96 11.46
N ALA A 161 5.53 -3.83 10.39
CA ALA A 161 5.92 -3.06 9.21
C ALA A 161 5.95 -1.54 9.50
N ALA A 162 5.02 -1.02 10.30
CA ALA A 162 5.02 0.36 10.76
C ALA A 162 6.26 0.69 11.60
N GLU A 163 6.62 -0.18 12.56
CA GLU A 163 7.85 -0.05 13.36
C GLU A 163 9.11 0.00 12.47
N LEU A 164 9.16 -0.82 11.40
CA LEU A 164 10.28 -0.78 10.46
C LEU A 164 10.33 0.54 9.67
N SER A 165 9.19 1.10 9.30
CA SER A 165 9.13 2.40 8.63
C SER A 165 9.49 3.55 9.57
N ASP A 166 9.16 3.44 10.86
CA ASP A 166 9.60 4.39 11.89
C ASP A 166 11.12 4.40 12.02
N LEU A 167 11.79 3.26 11.91
CA LEU A 167 13.25 3.21 11.88
C LEU A 167 13.85 3.99 10.72
N ALA A 168 13.19 4.02 9.55
CA ALA A 168 13.61 4.83 8.41
C ALA A 168 13.55 6.32 8.72
N ILE A 169 12.44 6.80 9.32
CA ILE A 169 12.28 8.20 9.73
C ILE A 169 13.32 8.59 10.79
N LEU A 170 13.52 7.76 11.81
CA LEU A 170 14.55 8.00 12.84
C LEU A 170 15.97 8.02 12.27
N ALA A 171 16.26 7.15 11.31
CA ALA A 171 17.55 7.15 10.62
C ALA A 171 17.74 8.42 9.77
N LEU A 172 16.68 8.85 9.07
CA LEU A 172 16.69 10.10 8.32
C LEU A 172 16.95 11.28 9.24
N GLN A 173 16.20 11.43 10.33
CA GLN A 173 16.37 12.52 11.30
C GLN A 173 17.79 12.58 11.86
N ARG A 174 18.40 11.44 12.17
CA ARG A 174 19.77 11.37 12.69
C ARG A 174 20.83 11.72 11.65
N GLU A 175 20.64 11.34 10.39
CA GLU A 175 21.69 11.37 9.35
C GLU A 175 21.51 12.46 8.28
N ALA A 176 20.40 13.19 8.29
CA ALA A 176 20.15 14.32 7.39
C ALA A 176 20.99 15.53 7.80
N LYS A 177 22.23 15.58 7.30
CA LYS A 177 23.24 16.59 7.62
C LYS A 177 23.68 17.33 6.36
N PRO A 178 24.07 18.62 6.45
CA PRO A 178 24.66 19.33 5.32
C PRO A 178 25.82 18.53 4.68
N GLY A 179 25.79 18.45 3.34
CA GLY A 179 26.73 17.69 2.53
C GLY A 179 26.29 16.25 2.22
N ARG A 180 25.32 15.66 2.92
CA ARG A 180 24.71 14.38 2.54
C ARG A 180 23.88 14.55 1.30
N THR A 181 23.93 13.61 0.38
CA THR A 181 23.08 13.59 -0.80
C THR A 181 21.78 12.81 -0.57
N GLU A 182 20.74 13.08 -1.38
CA GLU A 182 19.47 12.35 -1.32
C GLU A 182 19.69 10.85 -1.54
N VAL A 183 20.53 10.44 -2.50
CA VAL A 183 20.83 9.01 -2.75
C VAL A 183 21.54 8.34 -1.58
N GLU A 184 22.42 9.05 -0.87
CA GLU A 184 23.03 8.53 0.37
C GLU A 184 21.99 8.35 1.48
N LEU A 185 21.06 9.30 1.61
CA LEU A 185 19.97 9.19 2.59
C LEU A 185 19.06 8.00 2.31
N VAL A 186 18.70 7.76 1.05
CA VAL A 186 17.92 6.56 0.66
C VAL A 186 18.63 5.29 1.11
N ALA A 187 19.93 5.17 0.84
CA ALA A 187 20.70 4.00 1.27
C ALA A 187 20.71 3.83 2.81
N ILE A 188 20.83 4.93 3.55
CA ILE A 188 20.84 4.94 5.01
C ILE A 188 19.49 4.52 5.60
N VAL A 189 18.38 5.07 5.09
CA VAL A 189 17.04 4.76 5.60
C VAL A 189 16.64 3.33 5.28
N GLU A 190 17.02 2.84 4.09
CA GLU A 190 16.78 1.44 3.74
C GLU A 190 17.62 0.47 4.60
N ASP A 191 18.89 0.77 4.87
CA ASP A 191 19.73 -0.06 5.74
C ASP A 191 19.13 -0.20 7.15
N ALA A 192 18.48 0.85 7.67
CA ALA A 192 17.93 0.87 9.02
C ALA A 192 16.90 -0.24 9.25
N TYR A 193 16.02 -0.51 8.29
CA TYR A 193 15.01 -1.56 8.42
C TYR A 193 15.42 -2.88 7.76
N ARG A 194 16.26 -2.87 6.74
CA ARG A 194 16.73 -4.11 6.08
C ARG A 194 17.47 -5.04 7.05
N ARG A 195 18.26 -4.49 7.96
CA ARG A 195 18.93 -5.24 9.03
C ARG A 195 17.97 -5.94 10.01
N ARG A 196 16.72 -5.51 10.03
CA ARG A 196 15.64 -6.10 10.84
C ARG A 196 14.73 -7.04 10.05
N GLY A 197 15.13 -7.42 8.83
CA GLY A 197 14.36 -8.30 7.94
C GLY A 197 13.34 -7.55 7.07
N GLY A 198 13.29 -6.23 7.13
CA GLY A 198 12.41 -5.41 6.30
C GLY A 198 12.80 -5.43 4.83
N GLN A 199 11.81 -5.25 3.97
CA GLN A 199 11.96 -5.11 2.52
C GLN A 199 11.51 -3.72 2.09
N VAL A 200 12.08 -3.23 0.99
CA VAL A 200 11.69 -1.93 0.42
C VAL A 200 10.33 -2.06 -0.27
N ARG A 201 9.40 -1.18 0.09
CA ARG A 201 8.15 -0.97 -0.65
C ARG A 201 8.17 0.38 -1.35
N ILE A 202 8.31 1.48 -0.57
CA ILE A 202 8.39 2.86 -1.04
C ILE A 202 9.51 3.55 -0.27
N THR A 203 10.38 4.29 -0.98
CA THR A 203 11.37 5.18 -0.41
C THR A 203 11.45 6.42 -1.28
N PHE A 204 10.47 7.32 -1.14
CA PHE A 204 10.44 8.58 -1.87
C PHE A 204 10.88 9.70 -0.95
N LEU A 205 11.78 10.54 -1.45
CA LEU A 205 12.20 11.75 -0.75
C LEU A 205 12.61 12.85 -1.73
N ARG A 206 12.40 14.09 -1.30
CA ARG A 206 12.86 15.30 -1.98
C ARG A 206 13.39 16.27 -0.94
N SER A 207 14.54 16.87 -1.20
CA SER A 207 15.07 17.95 -0.40
C SER A 207 15.08 19.27 -1.17
N MET A 208 14.83 20.36 -0.46
CA MET A 208 14.84 21.71 -1.04
C MET A 208 15.08 22.77 0.03
N PRO A 209 15.60 23.98 -0.32
CA PRO A 209 15.68 25.09 0.60
C PRO A 209 14.28 25.56 1.03
N MET A 210 14.09 25.81 2.34
CA MET A 210 12.81 26.33 2.85
C MET A 210 12.46 27.73 2.33
N ASP A 211 13.48 28.54 2.06
CA ASP A 211 13.33 29.93 1.55
C ASP A 211 13.15 30.01 0.03
N ALA A 212 13.42 28.91 -0.68
CA ALA A 212 13.25 28.84 -2.14
C ALA A 212 12.65 27.47 -2.55
N PRO A 213 11.43 27.15 -2.09
CA PRO A 213 10.81 25.86 -2.36
C PRO A 213 10.53 25.70 -3.87
N ASN A 214 10.70 24.47 -4.37
CA ASN A 214 10.57 24.14 -5.78
C ASN A 214 9.81 22.82 -6.04
N GLY A 215 9.06 22.35 -5.07
CA GLY A 215 8.24 21.15 -5.17
C GLY A 215 7.41 20.92 -3.93
N CYS A 216 6.29 20.24 -4.09
CA CYS A 216 5.28 20.08 -3.04
C CYS A 216 5.12 18.65 -2.53
N LEU A 217 5.77 17.67 -3.17
CA LEU A 217 5.67 16.25 -2.81
C LEU A 217 7.05 15.56 -2.80
N PRO A 218 7.18 14.41 -2.11
CA PRO A 218 8.37 13.57 -2.20
C PRO A 218 8.66 13.15 -3.64
N ALA A 219 9.92 12.97 -3.99
CA ALA A 219 10.32 12.54 -5.32
C ALA A 219 10.55 11.03 -5.36
N GLN A 220 10.01 10.39 -6.38
CA GLN A 220 10.23 8.98 -6.66
C GLN A 220 11.69 8.67 -7.02
N ASN A 221 12.38 9.64 -7.62
CA ASN A 221 13.77 9.49 -8.06
C ASN A 221 14.65 10.47 -7.27
N PRO A 222 15.29 10.03 -6.18
CA PRO A 222 16.23 10.84 -5.42
C PRO A 222 17.44 11.21 -6.29
N THR A 223 18.04 12.37 -6.02
CA THR A 223 19.13 12.94 -6.80
C THR A 223 20.44 12.95 -6.02
N THR A 224 21.51 13.43 -6.67
CA THR A 224 22.81 13.70 -6.02
C THR A 224 22.87 15.09 -5.37
N ARG A 225 21.72 15.80 -5.22
CA ARG A 225 21.67 17.06 -4.49
C ARG A 225 22.18 16.85 -3.08
N ALA A 226 23.16 17.66 -2.69
CA ALA A 226 23.65 17.68 -1.31
C ALA A 226 22.77 18.59 -0.46
N LEU A 227 22.44 18.12 0.75
CA LEU A 227 21.69 18.90 1.73
C LEU A 227 22.48 20.13 2.20
N GLU A 228 21.73 21.18 2.48
CA GLU A 228 22.21 22.38 3.13
C GLU A 228 21.46 22.65 4.43
N ARG A 229 22.03 23.49 5.31
CA ARG A 229 21.31 23.97 6.49
C ARG A 229 20.10 24.81 6.03
N GLY A 230 18.93 24.56 6.62
CA GLY A 230 17.70 25.24 6.24
C GLY A 230 16.95 24.55 5.11
N ASP A 231 17.37 23.36 4.70
CA ASP A 231 16.56 22.52 3.83
C ASP A 231 15.41 21.86 4.60
N VAL A 232 14.35 21.56 3.85
CA VAL A 232 13.31 20.61 4.24
C VAL A 232 13.40 19.36 3.39
N ILE A 233 13.14 18.20 3.98
CA ILE A 233 13.05 16.91 3.29
C ILE A 233 11.61 16.44 3.41
N LEU A 234 10.93 16.30 2.28
CA LEU A 234 9.62 15.66 2.19
C LEU A 234 9.82 14.15 2.00
N THR A 235 9.02 13.33 2.67
CA THR A 235 9.19 11.87 2.66
C THR A 235 7.89 11.13 2.47
N GLU A 236 8.00 9.98 1.80
CA GLU A 236 7.01 8.91 1.79
C GLU A 236 7.77 7.59 1.90
N PHE A 237 7.72 7.00 3.08
CA PHE A 237 8.43 5.74 3.34
C PHE A 237 7.46 4.61 3.68
N SER A 238 7.75 3.45 3.13
CA SER A 238 7.03 2.24 3.44
C SER A 238 8.00 1.06 3.43
N ALA A 239 8.36 0.58 4.60
CA ALA A 239 9.01 -0.71 4.76
C ALA A 239 7.97 -1.82 4.76
N SER A 240 8.37 -3.01 4.34
CA SER A 240 7.51 -4.19 4.32
C SER A 240 8.09 -5.29 5.20
N LEU A 241 7.23 -5.97 5.94
CA LEU A 241 7.52 -7.17 6.73
C LEU A 241 6.61 -8.30 6.28
N ASP A 242 7.19 -9.41 5.84
CA ASP A 242 6.43 -10.59 5.40
C ASP A 242 5.27 -10.24 4.42
N GLY A 243 5.51 -9.33 3.46
CA GLY A 243 4.53 -8.90 2.46
C GLY A 243 3.54 -7.83 2.92
N TYR A 244 3.53 -7.43 4.19
CA TYR A 244 2.73 -6.35 4.75
C TYR A 244 3.56 -5.08 4.88
N SER A 245 2.98 -3.92 4.60
CA SER A 245 3.71 -2.66 4.49
C SER A 245 3.14 -1.60 5.42
N GLY A 246 4.01 -0.82 6.06
CA GLY A 246 3.66 0.31 6.91
C GLY A 246 4.08 1.63 6.26
N GLN A 247 3.14 2.48 5.88
CA GLN A 247 3.41 3.75 5.22
C GLN A 247 3.38 4.92 6.20
N VAL A 248 4.41 5.77 6.14
CA VAL A 248 4.57 6.94 7.01
C VAL A 248 5.14 8.12 6.22
N HIS A 249 4.64 9.31 6.54
CA HIS A 249 5.09 10.57 5.97
C HIS A 249 5.44 11.54 7.09
N ARG A 250 6.68 12.02 7.12
CA ARG A 250 7.15 13.04 8.06
C ARG A 250 8.12 13.97 7.35
N PRO A 251 7.87 15.28 7.35
CA PRO A 251 8.87 16.24 6.92
C PRO A 251 10.02 16.28 7.93
N VAL A 252 11.26 16.44 7.43
CA VAL A 252 12.45 16.58 8.26
C VAL A 252 13.17 17.87 7.88
N PHE A 253 13.45 18.73 8.87
CA PHE A 253 14.09 20.03 8.71
C PHE A 253 15.57 19.91 9.03
N VAL A 254 16.45 20.41 8.17
CA VAL A 254 17.90 20.19 8.26
C VAL A 254 18.55 21.32 9.09
N ARG A 255 18.88 21.03 10.36
CA ARG A 255 19.59 21.94 11.29
C ARG A 255 18.98 23.34 11.43
N ALA A 256 17.69 23.47 11.19
CA ALA A 256 16.92 24.69 11.36
C ALA A 256 15.49 24.33 11.70
N ASP A 257 14.83 25.13 12.52
CA ASP A 257 13.39 25.02 12.72
C ASP A 257 12.64 25.39 11.42
N PRO A 258 11.42 24.90 11.22
CA PRO A 258 10.60 25.33 10.09
C PRO A 258 10.43 26.87 10.06
N THR A 259 10.41 27.46 8.87
CA THR A 259 9.98 28.85 8.75
C THR A 259 8.49 28.96 9.09
N THR A 260 7.98 30.20 9.27
CA THR A 260 6.56 30.43 9.60
C THR A 260 5.64 29.74 8.58
N GLU A 261 5.95 29.88 7.29
CA GLU A 261 5.13 29.30 6.22
C GLU A 261 5.14 27.75 6.25
N TRP A 262 6.29 27.15 6.54
CA TRP A 262 6.41 25.69 6.68
C TRP A 262 5.73 25.18 7.95
N GLN A 263 5.78 25.94 9.05
CA GLN A 263 5.05 25.61 10.26
C GLN A 263 3.52 25.68 10.03
N GLU A 264 3.02 26.74 9.37
CA GLU A 264 1.61 26.87 9.04
C GLU A 264 1.11 25.72 8.17
N LEU A 265 1.88 25.30 7.15
CA LEU A 265 1.53 24.11 6.35
C LEU A 265 1.52 22.83 7.20
N PHE A 266 2.48 22.68 8.09
CA PHE A 266 2.55 21.53 8.99
C PHE A 266 1.32 21.49 9.90
N ASP A 267 0.94 22.62 10.49
CA ASP A 267 -0.19 22.72 11.40
C ASP A 267 -1.50 22.38 10.67
N VAL A 268 -1.71 22.88 9.45
CA VAL A 268 -2.88 22.53 8.63
C VAL A 268 -2.90 21.04 8.28
N ALA A 269 -1.75 20.46 7.93
CA ALA A 269 -1.65 19.03 7.64
C ALA A 269 -1.99 18.20 8.89
N LYS A 270 -1.50 18.62 10.05
CA LYS A 270 -1.76 17.96 11.33
C LYS A 270 -3.23 18.05 11.72
N ASP A 271 -3.84 19.23 11.63
CA ASP A 271 -5.26 19.43 11.94
C ASP A 271 -6.15 18.59 11.02
N ALA A 272 -5.82 18.50 9.73
CA ALA A 272 -6.50 17.62 8.79
C ALA A 272 -6.33 16.13 9.15
N TYR A 273 -5.10 15.71 9.50
CA TYR A 273 -4.85 14.35 9.96
C TYR A 273 -5.67 14.00 11.21
N ASP A 274 -5.62 14.85 12.23
CA ASP A 274 -6.32 14.65 13.51
C ASP A 274 -7.84 14.59 13.28
N GLY A 275 -8.38 15.50 12.46
CA GLY A 275 -9.79 15.53 12.12
C GLY A 275 -10.25 14.26 11.39
N VAL A 276 -9.47 13.80 10.41
CA VAL A 276 -9.77 12.53 9.70
C VAL A 276 -9.63 11.35 10.65
N ALA A 277 -8.54 11.24 11.40
CA ALA A 277 -8.29 10.10 12.30
C ALA A 277 -9.38 9.96 13.38
N ALA A 278 -9.82 11.07 13.98
CA ALA A 278 -10.90 11.07 14.97
C ALA A 278 -12.27 10.71 14.35
N GLY A 279 -12.51 11.12 13.10
CA GLY A 279 -13.79 10.91 12.41
C GLY A 279 -13.90 9.58 11.65
N MET A 280 -12.79 8.85 11.46
CA MET A 280 -12.76 7.57 10.73
C MET A 280 -12.94 6.40 11.69
N HIS A 281 -14.18 6.06 11.96
CA HIS A 281 -14.60 4.92 12.77
C HIS A 281 -15.41 3.91 11.94
N ALA A 282 -15.69 2.74 12.50
CA ALA A 282 -16.54 1.74 11.84
C ALA A 282 -17.90 2.34 11.46
N GLY A 283 -18.26 2.23 10.19
CA GLY A 283 -19.51 2.82 9.63
C GLY A 283 -19.35 4.23 9.07
N SER A 284 -18.20 4.91 9.24
CA SER A 284 -17.91 6.17 8.56
C SER A 284 -17.72 5.96 7.04
N THR A 285 -17.69 7.04 6.29
CA THR A 285 -17.66 7.02 4.83
C THR A 285 -16.49 7.82 4.26
N GLU A 286 -16.15 7.59 2.97
CA GLU A 286 -15.20 8.43 2.24
C GLU A 286 -15.59 9.92 2.30
N GLY A 287 -16.90 10.23 2.24
CA GLY A 287 -17.41 11.59 2.38
C GLY A 287 -17.16 12.20 3.76
N ASP A 288 -17.11 11.38 4.82
CA ASP A 288 -16.72 11.85 6.16
C ASP A 288 -15.24 12.27 6.19
N ALA A 289 -14.36 11.49 5.57
CA ALA A 289 -12.96 11.86 5.46
C ALA A 289 -12.76 13.21 4.75
N ILE A 290 -13.50 13.43 3.63
CA ILE A 290 -13.46 14.69 2.88
C ILE A 290 -13.90 15.86 3.77
N ARG A 291 -14.98 15.71 4.54
CA ARG A 291 -15.48 16.75 5.44
C ARG A 291 -14.48 17.06 6.56
N ASN A 292 -13.90 16.02 7.14
CA ASN A 292 -12.99 16.14 8.28
C ASN A 292 -11.64 16.77 7.90
N ALA A 293 -11.27 16.77 6.61
CA ALA A 293 -10.08 17.44 6.09
C ALA A 293 -10.35 18.84 5.51
N SER A 294 -11.56 19.43 5.68
CA SER A 294 -11.95 20.72 5.07
C SER A 294 -11.05 21.89 5.48
N VAL A 295 -10.36 21.80 6.61
CA VAL A 295 -9.39 22.80 7.09
C VAL A 295 -8.34 23.15 6.03
N ILE A 296 -7.97 22.20 5.16
CA ILE A 296 -7.04 22.43 4.05
C ILE A 296 -7.62 23.51 3.10
N GLY A 297 -8.87 23.34 2.67
CA GLY A 297 -9.54 24.32 1.81
C GLY A 297 -9.85 25.64 2.51
N GLU A 298 -10.13 25.63 3.81
CA GLU A 298 -10.37 26.84 4.62
C GLU A 298 -9.16 27.77 4.65
N HIS A 299 -7.94 27.18 4.55
CA HIS A 299 -6.68 27.93 4.43
C HIS A 299 -6.29 28.25 2.96
N GLY A 300 -7.18 27.98 2.00
CA GLY A 300 -6.91 28.26 0.57
C GLY A 300 -5.88 27.32 -0.05
N LEU A 301 -5.65 26.18 0.58
CA LEU A 301 -4.75 25.14 0.11
C LEU A 301 -5.51 24.05 -0.66
N ALA A 302 -4.78 23.21 -1.36
CA ALA A 302 -5.29 22.03 -2.05
C ALA A 302 -4.48 20.80 -1.64
N ILE A 303 -4.80 19.65 -2.18
CA ILE A 303 -3.93 18.47 -2.15
C ILE A 303 -3.57 18.04 -3.58
N TYR A 304 -2.47 17.36 -3.74
CA TYR A 304 -2.03 16.85 -5.04
C TYR A 304 -2.18 15.33 -5.14
N ASP A 305 -1.93 14.64 -4.06
CA ASP A 305 -2.07 13.20 -3.93
C ASP A 305 -3.42 12.81 -3.30
N ASP A 306 -3.67 11.55 -3.01
CA ASP A 306 -4.86 11.15 -2.28
C ASP A 306 -4.79 11.55 -0.79
N LEU A 307 -5.97 11.68 -0.18
CA LEU A 307 -6.13 12.00 1.24
C LEU A 307 -6.11 10.72 2.10
N ILE A 308 -6.78 9.67 1.61
CA ILE A 308 -6.81 8.35 2.23
C ILE A 308 -6.82 7.25 1.17
N HIS A 309 -6.18 6.14 1.48
CA HIS A 309 -6.33 4.89 0.74
C HIS A 309 -6.21 3.69 1.67
N ALA A 310 -6.83 2.54 1.32
CA ALA A 310 -6.57 1.31 2.06
C ALA A 310 -5.19 0.75 1.71
N TYR A 311 -4.55 0.12 2.70
CA TYR A 311 -3.17 -0.33 2.59
C TYR A 311 -2.93 -1.65 3.34
N GLY A 312 -1.72 -2.15 3.16
CA GLY A 312 -1.23 -3.36 3.82
C GLY A 312 -0.42 -4.20 2.86
N THR A 313 -1.03 -5.21 2.24
CA THR A 313 -0.38 -6.00 1.19
C THR A 313 -0.42 -5.28 -0.15
N ASP A 314 -1.40 -4.44 -0.37
CA ASP A 314 -1.70 -3.79 -1.63
C ASP A 314 -2.31 -2.41 -1.39
N TYR A 315 -2.33 -1.61 -2.45
CA TYR A 315 -2.96 -0.30 -2.54
C TYR A 315 -4.38 -0.51 -3.07
N THR A 316 -5.37 -0.26 -2.23
CA THR A 316 -6.76 -0.58 -2.57
C THR A 316 -7.72 0.52 -2.09
N PRO A 317 -8.96 0.59 -2.62
CA PRO A 317 -10.01 1.41 -2.04
C PRO A 317 -10.37 0.94 -0.61
N PRO A 318 -10.86 1.85 0.29
CA PRO A 318 -11.33 3.20 -0.01
C PRO A 318 -10.20 4.10 -0.48
N LEU A 319 -10.52 5.05 -1.36
CA LEU A 319 -9.58 6.02 -1.90
C LEU A 319 -10.27 7.37 -2.06
N VAL A 320 -9.77 8.38 -1.36
CA VAL A 320 -10.17 9.77 -1.55
C VAL A 320 -9.03 10.51 -2.22
N ASP A 321 -9.13 10.69 -3.51
CA ASP A 321 -8.14 11.33 -4.33
C ASP A 321 -8.26 12.88 -4.33
N ARG A 322 -7.37 13.56 -5.06
CA ARG A 322 -7.32 15.02 -5.16
C ARG A 322 -8.61 15.68 -5.63
N SER A 323 -9.55 14.95 -6.21
CA SER A 323 -10.84 15.51 -6.64
C SER A 323 -11.68 15.99 -5.47
N CYS A 324 -11.39 15.55 -4.24
CA CYS A 324 -12.05 15.99 -3.02
C CYS A 324 -11.91 17.51 -2.76
N VAL A 325 -10.89 18.15 -3.30
CA VAL A 325 -10.68 19.62 -3.23
C VAL A 325 -11.89 20.40 -3.73
N ALA A 326 -12.63 19.85 -4.68
CA ALA A 326 -13.85 20.47 -5.20
C ALA A 326 -14.92 20.70 -4.11
N TYR A 327 -14.91 19.92 -3.06
CA TYR A 327 -15.87 20.00 -1.93
C TYR A 327 -15.44 20.97 -0.84
N TRP A 328 -14.20 21.50 -0.88
CA TRP A 328 -13.68 22.45 0.10
C TRP A 328 -13.83 23.92 -0.34
N THR A 329 -14.33 24.15 -1.54
CA THR A 329 -14.56 25.51 -2.04
C THR A 329 -15.82 26.10 -1.45
N LYS A 330 -15.83 27.43 -1.21
CA LYS A 330 -16.98 28.13 -0.65
C LYS A 330 -18.24 27.93 -1.49
N GLY A 331 -19.29 27.38 -0.87
CA GLY A 331 -20.56 27.12 -1.56
C GLY A 331 -20.60 25.79 -2.30
N ALA A 332 -19.59 24.96 -2.18
CA ALA A 332 -19.61 23.60 -2.72
C ALA A 332 -20.73 22.74 -2.09
N PRO A 333 -21.27 21.76 -2.81
CA PRO A 333 -22.20 20.80 -2.24
C PRO A 333 -21.47 19.91 -1.21
N ALA A 334 -22.24 19.26 -0.33
CA ALA A 334 -21.68 18.22 0.53
C ALA A 334 -21.07 17.09 -0.31
N PRO A 335 -19.92 16.51 0.10
CA PRO A 335 -19.36 15.36 -0.60
C PRO A 335 -20.31 14.17 -0.56
N PRO A 336 -20.35 13.34 -1.62
CA PRO A 336 -21.12 12.11 -1.61
C PRO A 336 -20.56 11.18 -0.51
N PRO A 337 -21.37 10.29 0.06
CA PRO A 337 -20.88 9.37 1.09
C PRO A 337 -19.76 8.46 0.60
N GLY A 338 -19.82 8.00 -0.64
CA GLY A 338 -18.86 7.02 -1.15
C GLY A 338 -18.99 5.68 -0.44
N ARG A 339 -17.87 4.99 -0.22
CA ARG A 339 -17.83 3.70 0.50
C ARG A 339 -17.98 3.89 1.99
N THR A 340 -18.71 2.97 2.60
CA THR A 340 -18.70 2.78 4.05
C THR A 340 -17.44 1.99 4.43
N ILE A 341 -16.78 2.40 5.49
CA ILE A 341 -15.54 1.80 5.97
C ILE A 341 -15.84 0.90 7.15
N GLU A 342 -15.39 -0.33 7.06
CA GLU A 342 -15.62 -1.33 8.07
C GLU A 342 -14.55 -1.28 9.16
N ARG A 343 -14.90 -1.79 10.34
CA ARG A 343 -13.93 -2.03 11.42
C ARG A 343 -12.80 -2.90 10.91
N ASP A 344 -11.60 -2.67 11.42
CA ASP A 344 -10.35 -3.38 11.09
C ASP A 344 -9.88 -3.21 9.64
N THR A 345 -10.47 -2.24 8.91
CA THR A 345 -9.88 -1.78 7.64
C THR A 345 -8.60 -0.99 7.93
N ALA A 346 -7.49 -1.40 7.29
CA ALA A 346 -6.24 -0.65 7.35
C ALA A 346 -6.21 0.41 6.27
N ILE A 347 -6.02 1.67 6.66
CA ILE A 347 -5.95 2.83 5.78
C ILE A 347 -4.71 3.68 6.09
N VAL A 348 -4.16 4.31 5.08
CA VAL A 348 -3.22 5.42 5.25
C VAL A 348 -4.02 6.71 5.23
N ILE A 349 -3.89 7.51 6.27
CA ILE A 349 -4.36 8.89 6.32
C ILE A 349 -3.15 9.76 6.02
N GLN A 350 -3.21 10.53 4.91
CA GLN A 350 -2.04 11.27 4.40
C GLN A 350 -2.39 12.65 3.84
N PRO A 351 -2.92 13.58 4.66
CA PRO A 351 -3.09 14.93 4.20
C PRO A 351 -1.77 15.49 3.63
N ASN A 352 -1.89 16.07 2.44
CA ASN A 352 -0.75 16.61 1.70
C ASN A 352 -1.05 18.03 1.19
N PRO A 353 -1.30 19.01 2.11
CA PRO A 353 -1.62 20.35 1.71
C PRO A 353 -0.49 20.99 0.90
N ILE A 354 -0.87 21.61 -0.19
CA ILE A 354 0.02 22.31 -1.11
C ILE A 354 -0.43 23.75 -1.36
N THR A 355 0.53 24.63 -1.66
CA THR A 355 0.25 25.98 -2.13
C THR A 355 -0.34 25.97 -3.53
N PRO A 356 -1.18 26.98 -3.90
CA PRO A 356 -1.83 27.03 -5.23
C PRO A 356 -0.85 27.08 -6.42
N ASP A 357 0.38 27.52 -6.20
CA ASP A 357 1.45 27.54 -7.21
C ASP A 357 2.25 26.23 -7.29
N GLU A 358 1.88 25.21 -6.48
CA GLU A 358 2.50 23.89 -6.40
C GLU A 358 4.00 23.87 -6.07
N ARG A 359 4.53 24.99 -5.55
CA ARG A 359 5.94 25.11 -5.21
C ARG A 359 6.28 24.65 -3.80
N MET A 360 5.28 24.57 -2.93
CA MET A 360 5.43 24.27 -1.52
C MET A 360 4.32 23.32 -1.07
N GLY A 361 4.65 22.36 -0.25
CA GLY A 361 3.68 21.42 0.31
C GLY A 361 4.30 20.57 1.40
N ILE A 362 3.45 19.99 2.23
CA ILE A 362 3.85 19.01 3.26
C ILE A 362 3.00 17.77 3.12
N GLN A 363 3.62 16.61 3.20
CA GLN A 363 2.94 15.34 3.36
C GLN A 363 3.15 14.85 4.79
N LEU A 364 2.05 14.66 5.52
CA LEU A 364 2.04 14.22 6.90
C LEU A 364 1.03 13.09 7.04
N GLY A 365 1.48 11.87 7.37
CA GLY A 365 0.56 10.76 7.35
C GLY A 365 1.09 9.50 8.03
N ALA A 366 0.19 8.55 8.21
CA ALA A 366 0.45 7.28 8.88
C ALA A 366 -0.53 6.19 8.46
N LEU A 367 -0.03 4.95 8.45
CA LEU A 367 -0.89 3.77 8.44
C LEU A 367 -1.68 3.68 9.73
N THR A 368 -2.99 3.50 9.60
CA THR A 368 -3.94 3.40 10.71
C THR A 368 -4.86 2.19 10.52
N VAL A 369 -5.51 1.75 11.59
CA VAL A 369 -6.57 0.74 11.56
C VAL A 369 -7.86 1.36 12.08
N VAL A 370 -8.94 1.24 11.32
CA VAL A 370 -10.25 1.77 11.71
C VAL A 370 -10.81 0.95 12.87
N ARG A 371 -11.19 1.64 13.95
CA ARG A 371 -11.83 1.04 15.15
C ARG A 371 -13.23 1.64 15.35
N ASP A 372 -13.88 1.27 16.44
CA ASP A 372 -15.25 1.74 16.74
C ASP A 372 -15.31 3.24 17.11
N ASP A 373 -14.21 3.80 17.60
CA ASP A 373 -14.10 5.15 18.16
C ASP A 373 -13.11 6.08 17.44
N GLY A 374 -12.57 5.64 16.29
CA GLY A 374 -11.61 6.40 15.48
C GLY A 374 -10.63 5.50 14.76
N ALA A 375 -9.61 6.08 14.14
CA ALA A 375 -8.53 5.36 13.50
C ALA A 375 -7.31 5.25 14.44
N GLU A 376 -6.91 4.02 14.78
CA GLU A 376 -5.72 3.69 15.57
C GLU A 376 -4.47 3.86 14.71
N CYS A 377 -3.60 4.82 15.04
CA CYS A 377 -2.29 4.97 14.38
C CYS A 377 -1.36 3.83 14.77
N LEU A 378 -0.72 3.19 13.79
CA LEU A 378 0.21 2.08 14.04
C LEU A 378 1.67 2.53 14.19
N HIS A 379 1.97 3.81 14.00
CA HIS A 379 3.32 4.39 14.07
C HIS A 379 3.60 5.02 15.43
N GLY A 380 4.85 4.90 15.90
CA GLY A 380 5.32 5.52 17.13
C GLY A 380 6.00 6.89 16.94
N ILE A 381 6.22 7.34 15.70
CA ILE A 381 6.83 8.64 15.42
C ILE A 381 5.81 9.76 15.69
N PRO A 382 6.16 10.77 16.50
CA PRO A 382 5.24 11.85 16.84
C PRO A 382 4.86 12.70 15.61
N PHE A 383 3.70 13.36 15.72
CA PHE A 383 3.22 14.34 14.75
C PHE A 383 3.68 15.75 15.17
N GLU A 384 4.98 15.96 15.09
CA GLU A 384 5.65 17.24 15.36
C GLU A 384 6.74 17.47 14.29
N PRO A 385 7.17 18.72 14.04
CA PRO A 385 8.27 18.99 13.12
C PRO A 385 9.56 18.29 13.58
N LEU A 386 10.11 17.44 12.75
CA LEU A 386 11.35 16.72 13.03
C LEU A 386 12.55 17.55 12.56
N VAL A 387 13.39 17.97 13.49
CA VAL A 387 14.65 18.67 13.16
C VAL A 387 15.80 17.69 13.22
N ALA A 388 16.58 17.61 12.12
CA ALA A 388 17.80 16.83 12.08
C ALA A 388 18.94 17.58 12.79
N ALA A 389 19.77 16.87 13.58
CA ALA A 389 20.80 17.43 14.43
C ALA A 389 22.10 17.85 13.70
#